data_7e8d985f8ed97fc59e09aac2a2d19fdc
#
_entry.id   7e8d985f8ed97fc59e09aac2a2d19fdc
#
_cell.length_a   1.000
_cell.length_b   1.000
_cell.length_c   1.000
_cell.angle_alpha   90.00
_cell.angle_beta   90.00
_cell.angle_gamma   90.00
#
_symmetry.space_group_name_H-M   'P 1'
#
loop_
_entity.id
_entity.type
_entity.pdbx_description
1 polymer ?
#
loop_
_entity_poly.entity_id
_entity_poly.type
_entity_poly.pdbx_seq_one_letter_code
_entity_poly.pdbx_strand_id
1 'polypeptide(L)'
;MINNINILYEDTQILVCVKPAGVATQSKRIGSPDMVSLLKNHISMTSGKSGEPYLAVIHRLDQPVSGILVFAKTPAAAKDLNRQLTTSGFGKHYYALVAGTPEPTSADLENFLVKDARTNTSRICQKNTADAKLAKLHYNLADTTFFADIASAISATTSQLKIKLDTGRHHQIRVQLSGMGCPIIGDTKYNPDSPKLTARRTPLCLCAYQLEFRHPVTKKAMTFSLDHYV
;
A
#
# COMPACT_ATOMS: atom_id res chain seq x y z
N MET A 1 -18.43 -5.48 -11.78
CA MET A 1 -18.67 -4.34 -10.84
C MET A 1 -18.20 -4.80 -9.47
N ILE A 2 -17.42 -3.99 -8.74
CA ILE A 2 -16.98 -4.34 -7.38
C ILE A 2 -18.18 -4.06 -6.47
N ASN A 3 -19.01 -5.08 -6.27
CA ASN A 3 -20.25 -4.95 -5.49
C ASN A 3 -20.05 -5.23 -3.99
N ASN A 4 -18.85 -5.60 -3.55
CA ASN A 4 -18.60 -5.93 -2.17
C ASN A 4 -17.24 -5.41 -1.72
N ILE A 5 -17.23 -4.33 -0.95
CA ILE A 5 -16.00 -3.82 -0.32
C ILE A 5 -15.80 -4.63 0.96
N ASN A 6 -14.61 -5.21 1.12
CA ASN A 6 -14.25 -5.88 2.36
C ASN A 6 -13.95 -4.84 3.45
N ILE A 7 -14.94 -4.56 4.31
CA ILE A 7 -14.84 -3.65 5.45
C ILE A 7 -14.41 -4.47 6.68
N LEU A 8 -13.26 -4.14 7.25
CA LEU A 8 -12.70 -4.78 8.43
C LEU A 8 -13.22 -4.18 9.74
N TYR A 9 -13.52 -2.87 9.70
CA TYR A 9 -14.04 -2.13 10.84
C TYR A 9 -14.72 -0.85 10.40
N GLU A 10 -15.81 -0.50 11.04
CA GLU A 10 -16.48 0.78 10.83
C GLU A 10 -17.15 1.25 12.13
N ASP A 11 -16.98 2.53 12.44
CA ASP A 11 -17.73 3.23 13.48
C ASP A 11 -18.12 4.65 13.01
N THR A 12 -18.46 5.54 13.95
CA THR A 12 -18.83 6.92 13.62
C THR A 12 -17.64 7.79 13.22
N GLN A 13 -16.40 7.38 13.50
CA GLN A 13 -15.18 8.17 13.34
C GLN A 13 -14.30 7.70 12.19
N ILE A 14 -14.19 6.39 11.99
CA ILE A 14 -13.29 5.77 11.02
C ILE A 14 -13.95 4.63 10.27
N LEU A 15 -13.37 4.31 9.13
CA LEU A 15 -13.66 3.12 8.34
C LEU A 15 -12.34 2.48 7.90
N VAL A 16 -12.17 1.19 8.19
CA VAL A 16 -11.02 0.38 7.77
C VAL A 16 -11.49 -0.67 6.78
N CYS A 17 -10.85 -0.75 5.62
CA CYS A 17 -11.24 -1.68 4.57
C CYS A 17 -10.03 -2.23 3.81
N VAL A 18 -10.27 -3.28 3.03
CA VAL A 18 -9.29 -3.83 2.10
C VAL A 18 -9.52 -3.21 0.72
N LYS A 19 -8.48 -2.57 0.18
CA LYS A 19 -8.45 -2.11 -1.21
C LYS A 19 -8.03 -3.27 -2.12
N PRO A 20 -8.83 -3.68 -3.09
CA PRO A 20 -8.39 -4.67 -4.06
C PRO A 20 -7.34 -4.10 -5.02
N ALA A 21 -6.52 -4.98 -5.60
CA ALA A 21 -5.61 -4.62 -6.69
C ALA A 21 -6.40 -4.07 -7.89
N GLY A 22 -5.83 -3.08 -8.58
CA GLY A 22 -6.45 -2.45 -9.76
C GLY A 22 -7.41 -1.31 -9.47
N VAL A 23 -7.89 -1.15 -8.24
CA VAL A 23 -8.74 -0.03 -7.81
C VAL A 23 -7.88 1.11 -7.25
N ALA A 24 -8.13 2.34 -7.70
CA ALA A 24 -7.44 3.50 -7.14
C ALA A 24 -7.97 3.82 -5.73
N THR A 25 -7.11 4.31 -4.82
CA THR A 25 -7.58 4.85 -3.54
C THR A 25 -8.49 6.05 -3.78
N GLN A 26 -8.08 6.95 -4.67
CA GLN A 26 -8.83 8.12 -5.13
C GLN A 26 -8.44 8.42 -6.57
N SER A 27 -9.43 8.70 -7.43
CA SER A 27 -9.24 9.01 -8.84
C SER A 27 -9.73 10.42 -9.16
N LYS A 28 -9.06 11.07 -10.12
CA LYS A 28 -9.56 12.29 -10.76
C LYS A 28 -10.37 11.98 -12.02
N ARG A 29 -10.40 10.73 -12.49
CA ARG A 29 -11.12 10.32 -13.68
C ARG A 29 -12.61 10.17 -13.37
N ILE A 30 -13.44 10.91 -14.07
CA ILE A 30 -14.89 10.78 -14.03
C ILE A 30 -15.28 9.39 -14.59
N GLY A 31 -16.18 8.69 -13.89
CA GLY A 31 -16.67 7.36 -14.33
C GLY A 31 -15.78 6.18 -14.01
N SER A 32 -14.60 6.39 -13.40
CA SER A 32 -13.76 5.28 -12.92
C SER A 32 -13.97 5.12 -11.41
N PRO A 33 -14.56 4.01 -10.94
CA PRO A 33 -14.77 3.79 -9.51
C PRO A 33 -13.44 3.76 -8.76
N ASP A 34 -13.40 4.41 -7.61
CA ASP A 34 -12.28 4.40 -6.67
C ASP A 34 -12.79 4.11 -5.26
N MET A 35 -11.87 3.86 -4.31
CA MET A 35 -12.27 3.52 -2.94
C MET A 35 -13.10 4.62 -2.28
N VAL A 36 -12.79 5.90 -2.53
CA VAL A 36 -13.54 7.02 -1.95
C VAL A 36 -14.98 7.02 -2.42
N SER A 37 -15.22 6.90 -3.74
CA SER A 37 -16.57 6.87 -4.30
C SER A 37 -17.38 5.65 -3.84
N LEU A 38 -16.74 4.47 -3.83
CA LEU A 38 -17.37 3.23 -3.37
C LEU A 38 -17.76 3.31 -1.89
N LEU A 39 -16.87 3.81 -1.03
CA LEU A 39 -17.10 3.94 0.40
C LEU A 39 -18.13 5.04 0.74
N LYS A 40 -18.13 6.16 0.01
CA LYS A 40 -19.18 7.17 0.18
C LYS A 40 -20.57 6.62 -0.16
N ASN A 41 -20.67 5.83 -1.24
CA ASN A 41 -21.92 5.14 -1.58
C ASN A 41 -22.36 4.17 -0.47
N HIS A 42 -21.41 3.37 0.07
CA HIS A 42 -21.70 2.49 1.20
C HIS A 42 -22.23 3.26 2.42
N ILE A 43 -21.54 4.35 2.82
CA ILE A 43 -21.96 5.18 3.96
C ILE A 43 -23.35 5.81 3.72
N SER A 44 -23.62 6.29 2.51
CA SER A 44 -24.93 6.86 2.17
C SER A 44 -26.06 5.83 2.30
N MET A 45 -25.83 4.60 1.83
CA MET A 45 -26.80 3.52 1.91
C MET A 45 -27.04 3.05 3.35
N THR A 46 -26.00 3.02 4.18
CA THR A 46 -26.08 2.48 5.56
C THR A 46 -26.52 3.53 6.59
N SER A 47 -26.21 4.80 6.37
CA SER A 47 -26.51 5.86 7.35
C SER A 47 -27.92 6.41 7.26
N GLY A 48 -28.60 6.27 6.13
CA GLY A 48 -29.92 6.87 5.86
C GLY A 48 -29.94 8.40 5.88
N LYS A 49 -28.78 9.05 5.97
CA LYS A 49 -28.66 10.52 6.00
C LYS A 49 -28.68 11.10 4.58
N SER A 50 -29.37 12.21 4.41
CA SER A 50 -29.33 12.98 3.18
C SER A 50 -28.00 13.75 3.04
N GLY A 51 -27.50 13.89 1.80
CA GLY A 51 -26.28 14.61 1.49
C GLY A 51 -25.03 13.72 1.33
N GLU A 52 -23.98 14.32 0.80
CA GLU A 52 -22.72 13.60 0.56
C GLU A 52 -21.97 13.37 1.88
N PRO A 53 -21.63 12.11 2.21
CA PRO A 53 -20.93 11.81 3.46
C PRO A 53 -19.49 12.34 3.42
N TYR A 54 -19.04 12.88 4.55
CA TYR A 54 -17.63 13.21 4.73
C TYR A 54 -16.79 11.94 4.80
N LEU A 55 -15.74 11.88 3.98
CA LEU A 55 -14.76 10.80 4.00
C LEU A 55 -13.39 11.35 3.60
N ALA A 56 -12.43 11.30 4.50
CA ALA A 56 -11.07 11.77 4.28
C ALA A 56 -10.10 10.60 4.07
N VAL A 57 -9.27 10.71 3.04
CA VAL A 57 -8.16 9.80 2.76
C VAL A 57 -7.00 10.13 3.69
N ILE A 58 -6.57 9.19 4.53
CA ILE A 58 -5.44 9.36 5.45
C ILE A 58 -4.12 8.99 4.78
N HIS A 59 -4.09 7.84 4.12
CA HIS A 59 -2.96 7.38 3.33
C HIS A 59 -3.46 6.68 2.07
N ARG A 60 -2.55 6.41 1.14
CA ARG A 60 -2.90 5.84 -0.16
C ARG A 60 -2.05 4.63 -0.47
N LEU A 61 -2.62 3.70 -1.19
CA LEU A 61 -1.93 2.64 -1.91
C LEU A 61 -1.98 2.95 -3.41
N ASP A 62 -0.93 2.58 -4.12
CA ASP A 62 -0.91 2.65 -5.59
C ASP A 62 -2.05 1.80 -6.17
N GLN A 63 -2.54 2.16 -7.35
CA GLN A 63 -3.67 1.45 -7.96
C GLN A 63 -3.47 -0.07 -8.06
N PRO A 64 -2.30 -0.60 -8.48
CA PRO A 64 -2.09 -2.05 -8.57
C PRO A 64 -1.81 -2.74 -7.22
N VAL A 65 -1.59 -1.99 -6.14
CA VAL A 65 -1.30 -2.54 -4.79
C VAL A 65 -2.61 -2.85 -4.08
N SER A 66 -2.73 -4.03 -3.48
CA SER A 66 -3.83 -4.40 -2.58
C SER A 66 -3.48 -4.15 -1.12
N GLY A 67 -4.48 -4.20 -0.23
CA GLY A 67 -4.27 -4.18 1.21
C GLY A 67 -5.09 -3.17 1.99
N ILE A 68 -4.77 -3.04 3.27
CA ILE A 68 -5.56 -2.33 4.26
C ILE A 68 -5.40 -0.82 4.14
N LEU A 69 -6.53 -0.11 4.15
CA LEU A 69 -6.64 1.34 4.21
C LEU A 69 -7.53 1.78 5.37
N VAL A 70 -7.21 2.91 5.98
CA VAL A 70 -8.09 3.61 6.92
C VAL A 70 -8.52 4.95 6.35
N PHE A 71 -9.80 5.26 6.52
CA PHE A 71 -10.44 6.52 6.16
C PHE A 71 -11.05 7.15 7.41
N ALA A 72 -11.07 8.48 7.46
CA ALA A 72 -11.74 9.21 8.53
C ALA A 72 -13.13 9.65 8.08
N LYS A 73 -14.14 9.43 8.94
CA LYS A 73 -15.54 9.82 8.73
C LYS A 73 -15.87 11.19 9.35
N THR A 74 -14.91 11.81 10.05
CA THR A 74 -15.04 13.15 10.62
C THR A 74 -13.75 13.96 10.45
N PRO A 75 -13.84 15.33 10.38
CA PRO A 75 -12.66 16.19 10.31
C PRO A 75 -11.72 16.04 11.51
N ALA A 76 -12.27 15.84 12.72
CA ALA A 76 -11.48 15.62 13.92
C ALA A 76 -10.67 14.33 13.88
N ALA A 77 -11.28 13.23 13.43
CA ALA A 77 -10.60 11.96 13.20
C ALA A 77 -9.51 12.09 12.13
N ALA A 78 -9.79 12.79 11.03
CA ALA A 78 -8.80 13.04 9.97
C ALA A 78 -7.58 13.81 10.51
N LYS A 79 -7.78 14.85 11.31
CA LYS A 79 -6.70 15.62 11.94
C LYS A 79 -5.82 14.74 12.83
N ASP A 80 -6.43 13.91 13.69
CA ASP A 80 -5.69 13.03 14.60
C ASP A 80 -4.91 11.95 13.85
N LEU A 81 -5.54 11.24 12.91
CA LEU A 81 -4.88 10.19 12.12
C LEU A 81 -3.74 10.76 11.25
N ASN A 82 -3.90 11.94 10.64
CA ASN A 82 -2.81 12.60 9.92
C ASN A 82 -1.64 12.97 10.84
N ARG A 83 -1.90 13.40 12.07
CA ARG A 83 -0.86 13.62 13.08
C ARG A 83 -0.13 12.31 13.39
N GLN A 84 -0.84 11.20 13.63
CA GLN A 84 -0.22 9.89 13.86
C GLN A 84 0.61 9.42 12.67
N LEU A 85 0.16 9.68 11.43
CA LEU A 85 0.87 9.31 10.20
C LEU A 85 2.22 10.04 10.06
N THR A 86 2.34 11.26 10.60
CA THR A 86 3.56 12.09 10.57
C THR A 86 4.47 11.87 11.77
N THR A 87 3.98 11.18 12.80
CA THR A 87 4.74 10.74 13.96
C THR A 87 4.92 9.23 13.93
N SER A 88 5.64 8.64 14.87
CA SER A 88 5.88 7.18 14.93
C SER A 88 4.66 6.33 15.35
N GLY A 89 3.46 6.92 15.40
CA GLY A 89 2.25 6.26 15.90
C GLY A 89 1.44 5.47 14.86
N PHE A 90 1.96 5.30 13.63
CA PHE A 90 1.27 4.66 12.53
C PHE A 90 2.14 3.56 11.90
N GLY A 91 1.81 2.30 12.12
CA GLY A 91 2.52 1.13 11.59
C GLY A 91 1.97 0.73 10.23
N LYS A 92 2.82 0.68 9.20
CA LYS A 92 2.48 0.21 7.84
C LYS A 92 3.39 -0.94 7.48
N HIS A 93 2.81 -2.13 7.35
CA HIS A 93 3.55 -3.35 7.05
C HIS A 93 3.07 -3.95 5.73
N TYR A 94 4.03 -4.42 4.95
CA TYR A 94 3.78 -4.97 3.63
C TYR A 94 4.42 -6.34 3.49
N TYR A 95 3.80 -7.19 2.66
CA TYR A 95 4.48 -8.32 2.05
C TYR A 95 4.77 -8.00 0.58
N ALA A 96 5.94 -8.40 0.12
CA ALA A 96 6.33 -8.33 -1.29
C ALA A 96 6.95 -9.66 -1.72
N LEU A 97 6.58 -10.16 -2.91
CA LEU A 97 7.29 -11.23 -3.58
C LEU A 97 8.26 -10.61 -4.58
N VAL A 98 9.55 -10.89 -4.45
CA VAL A 98 10.63 -10.30 -5.25
C VAL A 98 11.36 -11.35 -6.07
N ALA A 99 11.98 -10.93 -7.17
CA ALA A 99 12.90 -11.75 -7.94
C ALA A 99 14.24 -11.84 -7.21
N GLY A 100 14.81 -13.06 -7.16
CA GLY A 100 16.07 -13.35 -6.48
C GLY A 100 15.93 -13.41 -4.95
N THR A 101 17.08 -13.44 -4.29
CA THR A 101 17.19 -13.44 -2.83
C THR A 101 18.04 -12.25 -2.40
N PRO A 102 17.54 -11.37 -1.53
CA PRO A 102 18.32 -10.23 -1.06
C PRO A 102 19.46 -10.67 -0.15
N GLU A 103 20.59 -10.01 -0.30
CA GLU A 103 21.73 -10.09 0.61
C GLU A 103 22.10 -8.68 1.08
N PRO A 104 22.07 -8.43 2.40
CA PRO A 104 21.65 -9.35 3.48
C PRO A 104 20.15 -9.66 3.45
N THR A 105 19.74 -10.74 4.16
CA THR A 105 18.34 -11.16 4.27
C THR A 105 17.46 -10.21 5.09
N SER A 106 18.07 -9.26 5.79
CA SER A 106 17.40 -8.19 6.56
C SER A 106 18.24 -6.93 6.53
N ALA A 107 17.64 -5.79 6.23
CA ALA A 107 18.33 -4.49 6.25
C ALA A 107 17.37 -3.30 6.32
N ASP A 108 17.91 -2.16 6.73
CA ASP A 108 17.31 -0.85 6.56
C ASP A 108 17.71 -0.27 5.20
N LEU A 109 16.75 0.17 4.41
CA LEU A 109 17.00 0.89 3.17
C LEU A 109 16.72 2.38 3.39
N GLU A 110 17.77 3.18 3.20
CA GLU A 110 17.69 4.63 3.23
C GLU A 110 18.18 5.22 1.92
N ASN A 111 17.27 5.86 1.18
CA ASN A 111 17.55 6.45 -0.11
C ASN A 111 16.86 7.82 -0.23
N PHE A 112 17.36 8.66 -1.12
CA PHE A 112 16.63 9.83 -1.59
C PHE A 112 15.89 9.48 -2.88
N LEU A 113 14.60 9.82 -2.94
CA LEU A 113 13.73 9.55 -4.09
C LEU A 113 13.22 10.86 -4.68
N VAL A 114 13.21 10.93 -6.00
CA VAL A 114 12.56 11.99 -6.77
C VAL A 114 11.49 11.40 -7.67
N LYS A 115 10.33 12.07 -7.75
CA LYS A 115 9.23 11.68 -8.64
C LYS A 115 9.37 12.36 -10.00
N ASP A 116 9.24 11.59 -11.06
CA ASP A 116 8.97 12.09 -12.40
C ASP A 116 7.46 12.13 -12.66
N ALA A 117 6.89 13.31 -12.73
CA ALA A 117 5.46 13.49 -12.94
C ALA A 117 5.03 13.10 -14.36
N ARG A 118 5.92 13.22 -15.37
CA ARG A 118 5.63 12.92 -16.78
C ARG A 118 5.41 11.42 -17.00
N THR A 119 6.28 10.60 -16.43
CA THR A 119 6.21 9.13 -16.54
C THR A 119 5.40 8.49 -15.42
N ASN A 120 5.04 9.27 -14.40
CA ASN A 120 4.45 8.79 -13.15
C ASN A 120 5.28 7.65 -12.54
N THR A 121 6.60 7.84 -12.48
CA THR A 121 7.57 6.96 -11.83
C THR A 121 8.35 7.72 -10.75
N SER A 122 9.15 7.00 -9.98
CA SER A 122 10.14 7.57 -9.07
C SER A 122 11.49 6.89 -9.31
N ARG A 123 12.57 7.55 -8.93
CA ARG A 123 13.92 6.97 -9.00
C ARG A 123 14.73 7.33 -7.77
N ILE A 124 15.72 6.51 -7.46
CA ILE A 124 16.74 6.83 -6.47
C ILE A 124 17.62 7.96 -7.04
N CYS A 125 17.97 8.91 -6.20
CA CYS A 125 18.77 10.08 -6.57
C CYS A 125 19.71 10.50 -5.43
N GLN A 126 20.56 11.46 -5.70
CA GLN A 126 21.41 12.05 -4.66
C GLN A 126 20.61 13.02 -3.79
N LYS A 127 21.06 13.23 -2.55
CA LYS A 127 20.43 14.11 -1.55
C LYS A 127 20.22 15.55 -2.07
N ASN A 128 21.13 16.06 -2.86
CA ASN A 128 21.09 17.41 -3.42
C ASN A 128 20.27 17.53 -4.72
N THR A 129 19.66 16.46 -5.21
CA THR A 129 18.74 16.53 -6.35
C THR A 129 17.51 17.36 -5.98
N ALA A 130 17.06 18.24 -6.89
CA ALA A 130 15.84 19.02 -6.67
C ALA A 130 14.63 18.10 -6.38
N ASP A 131 13.80 18.48 -5.41
CA ASP A 131 12.63 17.70 -4.94
C ASP A 131 12.95 16.31 -4.37
N ALA A 132 14.22 15.99 -4.09
CA ALA A 132 14.61 14.74 -3.45
C ALA A 132 14.00 14.64 -2.04
N LYS A 133 13.41 13.49 -1.74
CA LYS A 133 12.78 13.20 -0.43
C LYS A 133 13.38 11.94 0.16
N LEU A 134 13.77 12.04 1.43
CA LEU A 134 14.26 10.88 2.18
C LEU A 134 13.18 9.80 2.27
N ALA A 135 13.57 8.56 1.98
CA ALA A 135 12.75 7.36 2.00
C ALA A 135 13.42 6.29 2.85
N LYS A 136 12.72 5.80 3.87
CA LYS A 136 13.21 4.79 4.81
C LYS A 136 12.23 3.64 4.93
N LEU A 137 12.73 2.43 4.88
CA LEU A 137 12.01 1.20 5.20
C LEU A 137 12.98 0.18 5.80
N HIS A 138 12.45 -0.75 6.56
CA HIS A 138 13.12 -1.96 6.98
C HIS A 138 12.51 -3.16 6.28
N TYR A 139 13.34 -4.11 5.82
CA TYR A 139 12.86 -5.39 5.32
C TYR A 139 13.56 -6.56 5.99
N ASN A 140 12.89 -7.69 6.03
CA ASN A 140 13.46 -8.97 6.35
C ASN A 140 12.84 -10.06 5.47
N LEU A 141 13.63 -11.11 5.21
CA LEU A 141 13.11 -12.31 4.56
C LEU A 141 11.97 -12.87 5.38
N ALA A 142 10.86 -13.22 4.74
CA ALA A 142 9.69 -13.76 5.41
C ALA A 142 9.54 -15.24 5.15
N ASP A 143 9.42 -16.00 6.21
CA ASP A 143 9.08 -17.41 6.17
C ASP A 143 7.56 -17.56 6.26
N THR A 144 6.86 -17.32 5.11
CA THR A 144 5.40 -17.33 5.01
C THR A 144 4.95 -17.72 3.61
N THR A 145 3.74 -18.21 3.51
CA THR A 145 3.09 -18.64 2.26
C THR A 145 2.13 -17.60 1.66
N PHE A 146 2.24 -16.34 2.06
CA PHE A 146 1.30 -15.27 1.68
C PHE A 146 1.08 -15.14 0.15
N PHE A 147 2.12 -15.36 -0.67
CA PHE A 147 2.06 -15.40 -2.14
C PHE A 147 2.32 -16.80 -2.72
N ALA A 148 2.03 -17.88 -1.98
CA ALA A 148 2.40 -19.24 -2.36
C ALA A 148 1.92 -19.64 -3.76
N ASP A 149 0.64 -19.35 -4.09
CA ASP A 149 0.03 -19.71 -5.38
C ASP A 149 0.74 -19.01 -6.56
N ILE A 150 1.15 -17.75 -6.35
CA ILE A 150 1.87 -16.99 -7.36
C ILE A 150 3.32 -17.49 -7.46
N ALA A 151 3.99 -17.68 -6.34
CA ALA A 151 5.38 -18.12 -6.28
C ALA A 151 5.57 -19.50 -6.93
N SER A 152 4.65 -20.44 -6.71
CA SER A 152 4.69 -21.80 -7.29
C SER A 152 4.57 -21.81 -8.83
N ALA A 153 3.98 -20.77 -9.41
CA ALA A 153 3.80 -20.63 -10.85
C ALA A 153 5.00 -19.94 -11.54
N ILE A 154 6.04 -19.57 -10.79
CA ILE A 154 7.22 -18.85 -11.31
C ILE A 154 8.41 -19.80 -11.35
N SER A 155 9.07 -19.91 -12.50
CA SER A 155 10.23 -20.78 -12.70
C SER A 155 11.54 -20.21 -12.14
N ALA A 156 11.58 -18.90 -11.84
CA ALA A 156 12.75 -18.22 -11.31
C ALA A 156 12.78 -18.25 -9.78
N THR A 157 13.99 -18.08 -9.20
CA THR A 157 14.14 -17.90 -7.76
C THR A 157 13.37 -16.65 -7.31
N THR A 158 12.53 -16.83 -6.32
CA THR A 158 11.77 -15.74 -5.70
C THR A 158 11.92 -15.77 -4.18
N SER A 159 11.81 -14.61 -3.55
CA SER A 159 11.81 -14.48 -2.10
C SER A 159 10.66 -13.62 -1.64
N GLN A 160 10.06 -13.96 -0.51
CA GLN A 160 9.04 -13.14 0.11
C GLN A 160 9.66 -12.27 1.21
N LEU A 161 9.34 -10.99 1.16
CA LEU A 161 9.84 -10.00 2.12
C LEU A 161 8.69 -9.46 2.98
N LYS A 162 8.97 -9.35 4.27
CA LYS A 162 8.18 -8.55 5.22
C LYS A 162 8.81 -7.17 5.34
N ILE A 163 8.04 -6.12 5.14
CA ILE A 163 8.54 -4.75 5.04
C ILE A 163 7.79 -3.86 6.03
N LYS A 164 8.54 -3.13 6.85
CA LYS A 164 8.03 -2.04 7.67
C LYS A 164 8.36 -0.72 7.00
N LEU A 165 7.35 0.11 6.74
CA LEU A 165 7.51 1.35 6.01
C LEU A 165 7.52 2.56 6.98
N ASP A 166 8.66 3.22 7.13
CA ASP A 166 8.79 4.40 8.00
C ASP A 166 8.35 5.69 7.30
N THR A 167 8.56 5.79 6.00
CA THR A 167 8.12 6.92 5.16
C THR A 167 7.15 6.44 4.08
N GLY A 168 6.37 7.34 3.47
CA GLY A 168 5.40 7.00 2.44
C GLY A 168 5.64 7.79 1.15
N ARG A 169 6.79 7.59 0.46
CA ARG A 169 7.07 8.25 -0.82
C ARG A 169 6.39 7.54 -1.97
N HIS A 170 6.18 8.26 -3.06
CA HIS A 170 5.58 7.70 -4.28
C HIS A 170 6.38 6.51 -4.79
N HIS A 171 5.72 5.35 -4.96
CA HIS A 171 6.29 4.07 -5.37
C HIS A 171 7.48 3.59 -4.51
N GLN A 172 7.59 4.00 -3.25
CA GLN A 172 8.79 3.85 -2.44
C GLN A 172 9.33 2.42 -2.41
N ILE A 173 8.52 1.45 -1.96
CA ILE A 173 8.94 0.04 -1.83
C ILE A 173 9.40 -0.49 -3.20
N ARG A 174 8.64 -0.22 -4.25
CA ARG A 174 8.90 -0.66 -5.62
C ARG A 174 10.27 -0.18 -6.13
N VAL A 175 10.56 1.12 -5.91
CA VAL A 175 11.82 1.74 -6.33
C VAL A 175 13.00 1.23 -5.52
N GLN A 176 12.87 1.14 -4.19
CA GLN A 176 13.97 0.73 -3.32
C GLN A 176 14.33 -0.74 -3.53
N LEU A 177 13.34 -1.64 -3.64
CA LEU A 177 13.61 -3.06 -3.91
C LEU A 177 14.18 -3.29 -5.31
N SER A 178 13.70 -2.58 -6.33
CA SER A 178 14.32 -2.62 -7.66
C SER A 178 15.75 -2.11 -7.63
N GLY A 179 16.01 -1.01 -6.91
CA GLY A 179 17.34 -0.41 -6.78
C GLY A 179 18.37 -1.28 -6.08
N MET A 180 17.95 -2.22 -5.23
CA MET A 180 18.83 -3.21 -4.59
C MET A 180 18.98 -4.51 -5.40
N GLY A 181 18.39 -4.59 -6.61
CA GLY A 181 18.50 -5.77 -7.46
C GLY A 181 17.47 -6.87 -7.20
N CYS A 182 16.48 -6.64 -6.32
CA CYS A 182 15.38 -7.56 -6.02
C CYS A 182 14.01 -6.96 -6.39
N PRO A 183 13.72 -6.73 -7.69
CA PRO A 183 12.49 -6.08 -8.11
C PRO A 183 11.25 -6.95 -7.81
N ILE A 184 10.12 -6.29 -7.54
CA ILE A 184 8.86 -6.99 -7.20
C ILE A 184 8.33 -7.73 -8.43
N ILE A 185 7.84 -8.95 -8.21
CA ILE A 185 7.14 -9.76 -9.22
C ILE A 185 5.84 -9.03 -9.62
N GLY A 186 5.57 -8.99 -10.94
CA GLY A 186 4.41 -8.31 -11.51
C GLY A 186 4.56 -6.79 -11.63
N ASP A 187 5.69 -6.22 -11.24
CA ASP A 187 5.94 -4.78 -11.38
C ASP A 187 6.37 -4.41 -12.79
N THR A 188 5.45 -3.95 -13.61
CA THR A 188 5.74 -3.56 -15.01
C THR A 188 6.52 -2.26 -15.15
N LYS A 189 6.68 -1.47 -14.06
CA LYS A 189 7.41 -0.20 -14.08
C LYS A 189 8.87 -0.33 -13.64
N TYR A 190 9.14 -1.22 -12.69
CA TYR A 190 10.44 -1.34 -12.03
C TYR A 190 11.06 -2.72 -12.13
N ASN A 191 10.37 -3.67 -12.76
CA ASN A 191 10.87 -5.00 -13.08
C ASN A 191 10.71 -5.27 -14.58
N PRO A 192 11.69 -4.91 -15.43
CA PRO A 192 11.60 -5.08 -16.87
C PRO A 192 11.51 -6.55 -17.31
N ASP A 193 11.98 -7.48 -16.47
CA ASP A 193 11.92 -8.91 -16.73
C ASP A 193 10.64 -9.58 -16.24
N SER A 194 9.77 -8.86 -15.52
CA SER A 194 8.53 -9.40 -14.97
C SER A 194 7.67 -10.13 -16.01
N PRO A 195 7.49 -9.65 -17.27
CA PRO A 195 6.74 -10.37 -18.27
C PRO A 195 7.36 -11.70 -18.72
N LYS A 196 8.68 -11.88 -18.52
CA LYS A 196 9.41 -13.11 -18.88
C LYS A 196 9.34 -14.17 -17.78
N LEU A 197 9.07 -13.76 -16.55
CA LEU A 197 9.10 -14.63 -15.37
C LEU A 197 7.79 -15.42 -15.19
N THR A 198 6.72 -15.01 -15.87
CA THR A 198 5.39 -15.61 -15.69
C THR A 198 4.71 -15.87 -17.03
N ALA A 199 4.11 -17.05 -17.18
CA ALA A 199 3.33 -17.42 -18.38
C ALA A 199 1.99 -16.65 -18.49
N ARG A 200 1.56 -15.95 -17.45
CA ARG A 200 0.32 -15.17 -17.37
C ARG A 200 0.62 -13.76 -16.85
N ARG A 201 -0.30 -12.82 -17.11
CA ARG A 201 -0.23 -11.48 -16.53
C ARG A 201 -0.34 -11.56 -15.01
N THR A 202 0.79 -11.56 -14.31
CA THR A 202 0.87 -11.62 -12.84
C THR A 202 0.56 -10.24 -12.27
N PRO A 203 -0.28 -10.15 -11.24
CA PRO A 203 -0.51 -8.90 -10.53
C PRO A 203 0.78 -8.43 -9.84
N LEU A 204 0.84 -7.15 -9.48
CA LEU A 204 1.92 -6.63 -8.64
C LEU A 204 1.88 -7.29 -7.26
N CYS A 205 2.87 -8.13 -6.96
CA CYS A 205 2.95 -8.89 -5.71
C CYS A 205 3.43 -8.01 -4.56
N LEU A 206 2.65 -6.99 -4.22
CA LEU A 206 2.84 -6.09 -3.10
C LEU A 206 1.50 -5.87 -2.40
N CYS A 207 1.45 -6.18 -1.11
CA CYS A 207 0.24 -6.06 -0.30
C CYS A 207 0.52 -5.35 1.02
N ALA A 208 -0.27 -4.33 1.35
CA ALA A 208 -0.31 -3.71 2.66
C ALA A 208 -1.09 -4.63 3.61
N TYR A 209 -0.42 -5.64 4.16
CA TYR A 209 -1.08 -6.72 4.90
C TYR A 209 -1.43 -6.35 6.34
N GLN A 210 -0.74 -5.37 6.96
CA GLN A 210 -1.01 -4.97 8.34
C GLN A 210 -0.93 -3.45 8.50
N LEU A 211 -1.87 -2.92 9.28
CA LEU A 211 -2.00 -1.52 9.61
C LEU A 211 -2.21 -1.36 11.11
N GLU A 212 -1.42 -0.48 11.72
CA GLU A 212 -1.47 -0.19 13.15
C GLU A 212 -1.61 1.31 13.39
N PHE A 213 -2.52 1.69 14.27
CA PHE A 213 -2.72 3.08 14.69
C PHE A 213 -3.49 3.13 16.02
N ARG A 214 -3.63 4.31 16.61
CA ARG A 214 -4.54 4.53 17.74
C ARG A 214 -5.85 5.11 17.25
N HIS A 215 -6.96 4.57 17.74
CA HIS A 215 -8.29 5.11 17.43
C HIS A 215 -8.34 6.62 17.76
N PRO A 216 -8.81 7.48 16.82
CA PRO A 216 -8.67 8.93 16.94
C PRO A 216 -9.36 9.54 18.17
N VAL A 217 -10.40 8.90 18.68
CA VAL A 217 -11.16 9.36 19.87
C VAL A 217 -10.78 8.57 21.11
N THR A 218 -10.96 7.24 21.09
CA THR A 218 -10.76 6.40 22.30
C THR A 218 -9.29 6.17 22.65
N LYS A 219 -8.36 6.47 21.73
CA LYS A 219 -6.92 6.25 21.84
C LYS A 219 -6.49 4.79 22.05
N LYS A 220 -7.40 3.86 21.97
CA LYS A 220 -7.09 2.42 22.00
C LYS A 220 -6.21 2.05 20.81
N ALA A 221 -5.20 1.19 21.03
CA ALA A 221 -4.40 0.64 19.96
C ALA A 221 -5.29 -0.26 19.08
N MET A 222 -5.16 -0.12 17.78
CA MET A 222 -5.87 -0.91 16.78
C MET A 222 -4.85 -1.52 15.83
N THR A 223 -5.01 -2.81 15.55
CA THR A 223 -4.21 -3.56 14.60
C THR A 223 -5.14 -4.35 13.70
N PHE A 224 -4.94 -4.24 12.40
CA PHE A 224 -5.66 -4.99 11.37
C PHE A 224 -4.65 -5.74 10.52
N SER A 225 -4.90 -7.00 10.23
CA SER A 225 -4.01 -7.83 9.42
C SER A 225 -4.77 -8.73 8.45
N LEU A 226 -4.10 -9.11 7.37
CA LEU A 226 -4.56 -10.08 6.37
C LEU A 226 -3.68 -11.32 6.47
N ASP A 227 -4.30 -12.49 6.44
CA ASP A 227 -3.60 -13.78 6.55
C ASP A 227 -3.21 -14.34 5.17
N HIS A 228 -3.80 -13.80 4.08
CA HIS A 228 -3.53 -14.22 2.70
C HIS A 228 -3.64 -13.03 1.73
N TYR A 229 -3.08 -13.20 0.54
CA TYR A 229 -3.14 -12.22 -0.55
C TYR A 229 -4.58 -12.07 -1.09
N VAL A 230 -5.02 -10.81 -1.32
CA VAL A 230 -6.38 -10.43 -1.73
C VAL A 230 -6.35 -9.60 -3.01
#